data_af2d184194c0387efa0ddb8f37ee8d86
#
_entry.id   af2d184194c0387efa0ddb8f37ee8d86
#
_cell.length_a   1.000
_cell.length_b   1.000
_cell.length_c   1.000
_cell.angle_alpha   90.00
_cell.angle_beta   90.00
_cell.angle_gamma   90.00
#
_symmetry.space_group_name_H-M   'P 1'
#
loop_
_entity.id
_entity.type
_entity.pdbx_description
1 polymer ?
#
loop_
_entity_poly.entity_id
_entity_poly.type
_entity_poly.pdbx_seq_one_letter_code
_entity_poly.pdbx_strand_id
1 'polypeptide(L)'
;EIKQYLRTKGYNDEDIAEVLTLLEEYKYVDDAAYAGAFIRDRLNFNPCGSKKMYAELRKRGISGEVISEAMAANMYEEIEAEAAIKVALKQRTDNKDKLLRYLLGRGFTYSAARSALAVWQEALLEKDFN
;
A
#
# COMPACT_ATOMS: atom_id res chain seq x y z
N GLU A 1 -26.85 17.10 -5.72
CA GLU A 1 -26.30 16.14 -6.67
C GLU A 1 -25.90 16.79 -7.97
N ILE A 2 -24.77 16.35 -8.55
CA ILE A 2 -24.20 17.00 -9.74
C ILE A 2 -25.06 16.84 -10.98
N LYS A 3 -25.72 15.69 -11.16
CA LYS A 3 -26.64 15.47 -12.29
C LYS A 3 -27.76 16.48 -12.32
N GLN A 4 -28.37 16.68 -11.17
CA GLN A 4 -29.50 17.62 -11.02
C GLN A 4 -29.04 19.04 -11.23
N TYR A 5 -27.84 19.40 -10.72
CA TYR A 5 -27.25 20.71 -10.93
C TYR A 5 -27.05 20.99 -12.43
N LEU A 6 -26.50 20.05 -13.16
CA LEU A 6 -26.23 20.21 -14.60
C LEU A 6 -27.53 20.33 -15.40
N ARG A 7 -28.58 19.56 -15.06
CA ARG A 7 -29.89 19.69 -15.69
C ARG A 7 -30.49 21.07 -15.47
N THR A 8 -30.38 21.58 -14.23
CA THR A 8 -30.86 22.91 -13.86
C THR A 8 -30.19 24.01 -14.67
N LYS A 9 -28.90 23.81 -15.05
CA LYS A 9 -28.15 24.78 -15.86
C LYS A 9 -28.38 24.63 -17.37
N GLY A 10 -29.26 23.72 -17.80
CA GLY A 10 -29.65 23.57 -19.20
C GLY A 10 -28.83 22.58 -20.02
N TYR A 11 -28.00 21.78 -19.38
CA TYR A 11 -27.27 20.71 -20.07
C TYR A 11 -28.20 19.54 -20.39
N ASN A 12 -28.05 18.97 -21.58
CA ASN A 12 -28.82 17.79 -21.97
C ASN A 12 -28.19 16.51 -21.41
N ASP A 13 -28.90 15.37 -21.56
CA ASP A 13 -28.44 14.10 -20.97
C ASP A 13 -27.11 13.61 -21.58
N GLU A 14 -26.86 13.85 -22.88
CA GLU A 14 -25.58 13.49 -23.50
C GLU A 14 -24.43 14.30 -22.90
N ASP A 15 -24.60 15.62 -22.76
CA ASP A 15 -23.60 16.50 -22.15
C ASP A 15 -23.33 16.13 -20.72
N ILE A 16 -24.37 15.77 -19.95
CA ILE A 16 -24.25 15.31 -18.57
C ILE A 16 -23.43 14.03 -18.51
N ALA A 17 -23.70 13.07 -19.41
CA ALA A 17 -22.95 11.82 -19.47
C ALA A 17 -21.46 12.05 -19.75
N GLU A 18 -21.13 12.95 -20.67
CA GLU A 18 -19.75 13.33 -20.98
C GLU A 18 -19.05 13.95 -19.77
N VAL A 19 -19.70 14.89 -19.10
CA VAL A 19 -19.15 15.55 -17.90
C VAL A 19 -18.89 14.53 -16.80
N LEU A 20 -19.83 13.62 -16.54
CA LEU A 20 -19.67 12.60 -15.53
C LEU A 20 -18.52 11.65 -15.85
N THR A 21 -18.35 11.27 -17.11
CA THR A 21 -17.23 10.44 -17.55
C THR A 21 -15.90 11.16 -17.31
N LEU A 22 -15.81 12.44 -17.66
CA LEU A 22 -14.61 13.24 -17.41
C LEU A 22 -14.30 13.35 -15.93
N LEU A 23 -15.32 13.56 -15.08
CA LEU A 23 -15.13 13.64 -13.64
C LEU A 23 -14.62 12.32 -13.06
N GLU A 24 -15.12 11.19 -13.54
CA GLU A 24 -14.66 9.87 -13.13
C GLU A 24 -13.20 9.64 -13.54
N GLU A 25 -12.81 10.06 -14.74
CA GLU A 25 -11.44 9.98 -15.22
C GLU A 25 -10.49 10.82 -14.37
N TYR A 26 -10.86 12.07 -14.06
CA TYR A 26 -10.07 12.93 -13.19
C TYR A 26 -9.92 12.34 -11.80
N LYS A 27 -11.00 11.83 -11.24
CA LYS A 27 -10.95 11.19 -9.91
C LYS A 27 -10.03 9.98 -9.93
N TYR A 28 -10.09 9.17 -10.97
CA TYR A 28 -9.21 8.00 -11.12
C TYR A 28 -7.74 8.43 -11.13
N VAL A 29 -7.40 9.44 -11.93
CA VAL A 29 -6.01 9.94 -12.02
C VAL A 29 -5.53 10.46 -10.66
N ASP A 30 -6.36 11.24 -9.97
CA ASP A 30 -6.04 11.80 -8.65
C ASP A 30 -5.86 10.70 -7.62
N ASP A 31 -6.76 9.71 -7.60
CA ASP A 31 -6.70 8.59 -6.65
C ASP A 31 -5.46 7.73 -6.92
N ALA A 32 -5.13 7.49 -8.19
CA ALA A 32 -3.94 6.73 -8.57
C ALA A 32 -2.66 7.44 -8.12
N ALA A 33 -2.58 8.75 -8.34
CA ALA A 33 -1.44 9.55 -7.91
C ALA A 33 -1.31 9.56 -6.39
N TYR A 34 -2.43 9.72 -5.68
CA TYR A 34 -2.46 9.70 -4.21
C TYR A 34 -2.01 8.34 -3.68
N ALA A 35 -2.55 7.25 -4.21
CA ALA A 35 -2.20 5.90 -3.76
C ALA A 35 -0.71 5.61 -3.95
N GLY A 36 -0.16 5.97 -5.12
CA GLY A 36 1.27 5.79 -5.38
C GLY A 36 2.15 6.58 -4.43
N ALA A 37 1.82 7.85 -4.21
CA ALA A 37 2.55 8.70 -3.27
C ALA A 37 2.46 8.17 -1.84
N PHE A 38 1.27 7.72 -1.42
CA PHE A 38 1.06 7.13 -0.09
C PHE A 38 1.97 5.93 0.13
N ILE A 39 2.02 5.01 -0.83
CA ILE A 39 2.84 3.80 -0.74
C ILE A 39 4.32 4.16 -0.64
N ARG A 40 4.80 5.04 -1.51
CA ARG A 40 6.20 5.48 -1.51
C ARG A 40 6.59 6.17 -0.20
N ASP A 41 5.73 7.02 0.32
CA ASP A 41 5.99 7.71 1.60
C ASP A 41 6.06 6.73 2.76
N ARG A 42 5.15 5.76 2.82
CA ARG A 42 5.18 4.74 3.87
C ARG A 42 6.46 3.91 3.80
N LEU A 43 6.88 3.52 2.59
CA LEU A 43 8.11 2.76 2.42
C LEU A 43 9.35 3.53 2.88
N ASN A 44 9.36 4.84 2.67
CA ASN A 44 10.51 5.68 3.01
C ASN A 44 10.57 6.07 4.49
N PHE A 45 9.42 6.35 5.11
CA PHE A 45 9.39 6.95 6.44
C PHE A 45 8.90 6.04 7.55
N ASN A 46 7.98 5.14 7.26
CA ASN A 46 7.41 4.24 8.26
C ASN A 46 6.92 2.96 7.58
N PRO A 47 7.83 2.08 7.19
CA PRO A 47 7.46 0.91 6.40
C PRO A 47 6.44 0.00 7.07
N CYS A 48 5.45 -0.42 6.30
CA CYS A 48 4.50 -1.45 6.68
C CYS A 48 4.19 -2.30 5.45
N GLY A 49 3.44 -3.37 5.63
CA GLY A 49 3.15 -4.29 4.55
C GLY A 49 2.00 -3.85 3.66
N SER A 50 1.88 -4.51 2.52
CA SER A 50 0.86 -4.22 1.51
C SER A 50 -0.56 -4.35 2.05
N LYS A 51 -0.82 -5.32 2.91
CA LYS A 51 -2.15 -5.53 3.50
C LYS A 51 -2.60 -4.34 4.34
N LYS A 52 -1.70 -3.79 5.13
CA LYS A 52 -2.00 -2.62 5.96
C LYS A 52 -2.19 -1.38 5.11
N MET A 53 -1.33 -1.16 4.12
CA MET A 53 -1.48 -0.04 3.17
C MET A 53 -2.80 -0.12 2.42
N TYR A 54 -3.17 -1.31 1.96
CA TYR A 54 -4.45 -1.53 1.28
C TYR A 54 -5.62 -1.12 2.16
N ALA A 55 -5.64 -1.59 3.41
CA ALA A 55 -6.71 -1.27 4.35
C ALA A 55 -6.82 0.23 4.61
N GLU A 56 -5.68 0.91 4.79
CA GLU A 56 -5.66 2.36 5.02
C GLU A 56 -6.17 3.14 3.81
N LEU A 57 -5.77 2.75 2.60
CA LEU A 57 -6.23 3.41 1.38
C LEU A 57 -7.72 3.17 1.13
N ARG A 58 -8.22 1.96 1.43
CA ARG A 58 -9.66 1.68 1.35
C ARG A 58 -10.47 2.57 2.30
N LYS A 59 -9.97 2.80 3.51
CA LYS A 59 -10.62 3.69 4.48
C LYS A 59 -10.71 5.13 3.95
N ARG A 60 -9.79 5.54 3.10
CA ARG A 60 -9.80 6.86 2.48
C ARG A 60 -10.69 6.95 1.24
N GLY A 61 -11.40 5.87 0.93
CA GLY A 61 -12.36 5.85 -0.16
C GLY A 61 -11.77 5.52 -1.53
N ILE A 62 -10.53 5.05 -1.58
CA ILE A 62 -9.91 4.66 -2.85
C ILE A 62 -10.35 3.24 -3.20
N SER A 63 -10.71 3.01 -4.47
CA SER A 63 -11.18 1.70 -4.92
C SER A 63 -10.07 0.64 -4.86
N GLY A 64 -10.46 -0.61 -4.65
CA GLY A 64 -9.51 -1.71 -4.63
C GLY A 64 -8.74 -1.87 -5.93
N GLU A 65 -9.36 -1.57 -7.06
CA GLU A 65 -8.72 -1.62 -8.38
C GLU A 65 -7.57 -0.61 -8.49
N VAL A 66 -7.82 0.63 -8.08
CA VAL A 66 -6.78 1.68 -8.08
C VAL A 66 -5.64 1.31 -7.13
N ILE A 67 -5.97 0.82 -5.94
CA ILE A 67 -4.96 0.40 -4.97
C ILE A 67 -4.12 -0.74 -5.53
N SER A 68 -4.74 -1.74 -6.13
CA SER A 68 -4.03 -2.90 -6.67
C SER A 68 -3.06 -2.50 -7.77
N GLU A 69 -3.44 -1.57 -8.64
CA GLU A 69 -2.55 -1.04 -9.67
C GLU A 69 -1.37 -0.29 -9.06
N ALA A 70 -1.63 0.54 -8.05
CA ALA A 70 -0.57 1.29 -7.36
C ALA A 70 0.39 0.35 -6.62
N MET A 71 -0.14 -0.72 -6.01
CA MET A 71 0.67 -1.75 -5.36
C MET A 71 1.56 -2.49 -6.36
N ALA A 72 1.01 -2.87 -7.51
CA ALA A 72 1.79 -3.54 -8.55
C ALA A 72 2.96 -2.69 -9.04
N ALA A 73 2.79 -1.38 -9.08
CA ALA A 73 3.83 -0.45 -9.54
C ALA A 73 4.85 -0.09 -8.46
N ASN A 74 4.44 -0.02 -7.19
CA ASN A 74 5.26 0.55 -6.12
C ASN A 74 5.59 -0.41 -4.97
N MET A 75 4.85 -1.49 -4.82
CA MET A 75 4.96 -2.42 -3.70
C MET A 75 4.93 -3.86 -4.20
N TYR A 76 5.70 -4.14 -5.24
CA TYR A 76 5.79 -5.50 -5.76
C TYR A 76 6.58 -6.39 -4.78
N GLU A 77 6.59 -7.68 -5.05
CA GLU A 77 7.06 -8.69 -4.10
C GLU A 77 8.47 -8.40 -3.55
N GLU A 78 9.40 -8.01 -4.41
CA GLU A 78 10.78 -7.72 -4.01
C GLU A 78 10.87 -6.48 -3.11
N ILE A 79 10.09 -5.45 -3.40
CA ILE A 79 10.04 -4.23 -2.58
C ILE A 79 9.42 -4.53 -1.21
N GLU A 80 8.36 -5.33 -1.19
CA GLU A 80 7.74 -5.72 0.08
C GLU A 80 8.70 -6.54 0.94
N ALA A 81 9.42 -7.47 0.35
CA ALA A 81 10.43 -8.27 1.05
C ALA A 81 11.54 -7.38 1.62
N GLU A 82 12.04 -6.42 0.84
CA GLU A 82 13.06 -5.47 1.31
C GLU A 82 12.55 -4.65 2.49
N ALA A 83 11.30 -4.17 2.42
CA ALA A 83 10.70 -3.41 3.50
C ALA A 83 10.56 -4.24 4.77
N ALA A 84 10.13 -5.51 4.64
CA ALA A 84 10.02 -6.42 5.76
C ALA A 84 11.39 -6.69 6.41
N ILE A 85 12.42 -6.85 5.60
CA ILE A 85 13.80 -7.05 6.08
C ILE A 85 14.25 -5.84 6.91
N LYS A 86 14.04 -4.63 6.40
CA LYS A 86 14.39 -3.40 7.12
C LYS A 86 13.69 -3.32 8.47
N VAL A 87 12.41 -3.63 8.50
CA VAL A 87 11.62 -3.62 9.74
C VAL A 87 12.15 -4.70 10.71
N ALA A 88 12.40 -5.90 10.21
CA ALA A 88 12.88 -7.02 11.04
C ALA A 88 14.23 -6.71 11.69
N LEU A 89 15.16 -6.14 10.92
CA LEU A 89 16.52 -5.86 11.42
C LEU A 89 16.55 -4.78 12.48
N LYS A 90 15.51 -3.96 12.58
CA LYS A 90 15.40 -2.93 13.63
C LYS A 90 14.81 -3.46 14.93
N GLN A 91 14.25 -4.67 14.93
CA GLN A 91 13.64 -5.23 16.12
C GLN A 91 14.70 -5.80 17.06
N ARG A 92 14.47 -5.61 18.36
CA ARG A 92 15.40 -6.06 19.42
C ARG A 92 14.92 -7.36 20.06
N THR A 93 14.53 -8.31 19.24
CA THR A 93 14.08 -9.61 19.73
C THR A 93 14.98 -10.72 19.17
N ASP A 94 15.12 -11.79 19.91
CA ASP A 94 15.77 -13.02 19.47
C ASP A 94 14.74 -14.14 19.25
N ASN A 95 13.46 -13.85 19.43
CA ASN A 95 12.38 -14.82 19.31
C ASN A 95 11.76 -14.76 17.91
N LYS A 96 11.97 -15.83 17.15
CA LYS A 96 11.50 -15.96 15.77
C LYS A 96 9.98 -15.85 15.64
N ASP A 97 9.23 -16.53 16.51
CA ASP A 97 7.76 -16.53 16.44
C ASP A 97 7.18 -15.15 16.75
N LYS A 98 7.78 -14.47 17.70
CA LYS A 98 7.39 -13.12 18.07
C LYS A 98 7.63 -12.15 16.92
N LEU A 99 8.78 -12.26 16.24
CA LEU A 99 9.09 -11.42 15.08
C LEU A 99 8.14 -11.69 13.93
N LEU A 100 7.84 -12.96 13.65
CA LEU A 100 6.89 -13.32 12.60
C LEU A 100 5.53 -12.68 12.85
N ARG A 101 5.00 -12.79 14.07
CA ARG A 101 3.73 -12.19 14.43
C ARG A 101 3.76 -10.67 14.30
N TYR A 102 4.88 -10.06 14.67
CA TYR A 102 5.05 -8.61 14.53
C TYR A 102 4.98 -8.19 13.06
N LEU A 103 5.70 -8.89 12.18
CA LEU A 103 5.71 -8.57 10.74
C LEU A 103 4.33 -8.76 10.11
N LEU A 104 3.65 -9.86 10.44
CA LEU A 104 2.29 -10.09 9.96
C LEU A 104 1.32 -9.04 10.47
N GLY A 105 1.47 -8.61 11.73
CA GLY A 105 0.66 -7.54 12.31
C GLY A 105 0.90 -6.18 11.66
N ARG A 106 2.09 -5.96 11.10
CA ARG A 106 2.39 -4.76 10.32
C ARG A 106 1.87 -4.84 8.89
N GLY A 107 1.18 -5.91 8.52
CA GLY A 107 0.54 -6.05 7.22
C GLY A 107 1.39 -6.67 6.13
N PHE A 108 2.58 -7.20 6.46
CA PHE A 108 3.41 -7.89 5.47
C PHE A 108 2.79 -9.22 5.06
N THR A 109 3.00 -9.61 3.80
CA THR A 109 2.60 -10.93 3.34
C THR A 109 3.46 -11.98 4.04
N TYR A 110 2.94 -13.20 4.12
CA TYR A 110 3.68 -14.31 4.72
C TYR A 110 5.01 -14.55 3.99
N SER A 111 5.00 -14.45 2.66
CA SER A 111 6.20 -14.59 1.84
C SER A 111 7.26 -13.54 2.21
N ALA A 112 6.88 -12.28 2.32
CA ALA A 112 7.79 -11.20 2.71
C ALA A 112 8.32 -11.41 4.13
N ALA A 113 7.45 -11.81 5.06
CA ALA A 113 7.83 -12.07 6.45
C ALA A 113 8.83 -13.21 6.54
N ARG A 114 8.63 -14.28 5.78
CA ARG A 114 9.57 -15.42 5.75
C ARG A 114 10.93 -15.01 5.21
N SER A 115 10.96 -14.23 4.13
CA SER A 115 12.22 -13.71 3.58
C SER A 115 12.96 -12.87 4.62
N ALA A 116 12.22 -12.03 5.34
CA ALA A 116 12.80 -11.20 6.40
C ALA A 116 13.34 -12.03 7.56
N LEU A 117 12.64 -13.10 7.95
CA LEU A 117 13.12 -13.99 9.01
C LEU A 117 14.43 -14.68 8.64
N ALA A 118 14.59 -15.10 7.38
CA ALA A 118 15.81 -15.74 6.92
C ALA A 118 17.01 -14.80 7.06
N VAL A 119 16.87 -13.55 6.61
CA VAL A 119 17.93 -12.54 6.71
C VAL A 119 18.22 -12.20 8.18
N TRP A 120 17.17 -12.04 8.99
CA TRP A 120 17.29 -11.72 10.41
C TRP A 120 18.05 -12.85 11.16
N GLN A 121 17.77 -14.12 10.85
CA GLN A 121 18.47 -15.25 11.47
C GLN A 121 19.96 -15.24 11.12
N GLU A 122 20.30 -14.98 9.87
CA GLU A 122 21.70 -14.86 9.47
C GLU A 122 22.40 -13.72 10.20
N ALA A 123 21.73 -12.57 10.36
CA ALA A 123 22.28 -11.43 11.09
C ALA A 123 22.53 -11.76 12.56
N LEU A 124 21.66 -12.55 13.20
CA LEU A 124 21.87 -13.02 14.58
C LEU A 124 23.09 -13.94 14.70
N LEU A 125 23.25 -14.86 13.74
CA LEU A 125 24.39 -15.77 13.73
C LEU A 125 25.72 -15.01 13.56
N GLU A 126 25.76 -14.00 12.70
CA GLU A 126 26.93 -13.16 12.51
C GLU A 126 27.29 -12.40 13.80
N LYS A 127 26.30 -11.91 14.53
CA LYS A 127 26.53 -11.22 15.82
C LYS A 127 27.15 -12.15 16.87
N ASP A 128 26.76 -13.42 16.88
CA ASP A 128 27.30 -14.39 17.84
C ASP A 128 28.77 -14.72 17.56
N PHE A 129 29.24 -14.51 16.34
CA PHE A 129 30.66 -14.72 15.97
C PHE A 129 31.53 -13.47 16.16
N ASN A 130 30.94 -12.33 16.34
CA ASN A 130 31.64 -11.07 16.57
C ASN A 130 31.58 -10.68 18.06
#